data_06d89460040681a6cd24430a55881f97
#
_entry.id   06d89460040681a6cd24430a55881f97
#
_cell.length_a   1.000
_cell.length_b   1.000
_cell.length_c   1.000
_cell.angle_alpha   90.00
_cell.angle_beta   90.00
_cell.angle_gamma   90.00
#
_symmetry.space_group_name_H-M   'P 1'
#
loop_
_entity.id
_entity.type
_entity.pdbx_description
1 polymer ?
#
loop_
_entity_poly.entity_id
_entity_poly.type
_entity_poly.pdbx_seq_one_letter_code
_entity_poly.pdbx_strand_id
1 'polypeptide(L)'
;AFAFQHEEDGAGTGTTAATQGDFTGWNIDLLMEKKLSNGGVVNLEAAYYNYDTDDIPDTSLIQGEGYLALASYLLPDRMGWGKFQPYVRYQHIARRHSAVETNLGNRSVTEGGINYIIDGHNAKILAGYSSDANDGSTQTVDTFKIGMQFQLL
;
A
#
# COMPACT_ATOMS: atom_id res chain seq x y z
N ALA A 1 -2.44 -13.56 4.23
CA ALA A 1 -3.88 -13.85 4.28
C ALA A 1 -4.50 -13.82 2.88
N PHE A 2 -5.76 -14.19 2.77
CA PHE A 2 -6.60 -14.04 1.59
C PHE A 2 -7.98 -13.59 2.07
N ALA A 3 -8.57 -12.60 1.41
CA ALA A 3 -9.95 -12.20 1.65
C ALA A 3 -10.68 -12.06 0.31
N PHE A 4 -11.97 -12.37 0.33
CA PHE A 4 -12.88 -12.24 -0.80
C PHE A 4 -14.20 -11.68 -0.30
N GLN A 5 -14.77 -10.77 -1.08
CA GLN A 5 -16.08 -10.19 -0.88
C GLN A 5 -16.81 -10.17 -2.22
N HIS A 6 -18.08 -10.56 -2.18
CA HIS A 6 -19.00 -10.43 -3.30
C HIS A 6 -20.34 -9.94 -2.74
N GLU A 7 -20.95 -8.98 -3.41
CA GLU A 7 -22.22 -8.39 -3.01
C GLU A 7 -23.04 -8.11 -4.28
N GLU A 8 -24.17 -8.78 -4.40
CA GLU A 8 -25.15 -8.55 -5.46
C GLU A 8 -25.73 -7.14 -5.29
N ASP A 9 -25.79 -6.37 -6.38
CA ASP A 9 -26.23 -4.97 -6.37
C ASP A 9 -25.42 -4.07 -5.39
N GLY A 10 -24.23 -4.51 -4.97
CA GLY A 10 -23.39 -3.83 -3.97
C GLY A 10 -22.64 -2.60 -4.48
N ALA A 11 -22.67 -2.37 -5.78
CA ALA A 11 -22.05 -1.21 -6.41
C ALA A 11 -23.12 -0.32 -7.07
N GLY A 12 -22.87 1.00 -7.08
CA GLY A 12 -23.77 1.99 -7.67
C GLY A 12 -24.65 2.71 -6.65
N THR A 13 -25.31 3.76 -7.10
CA THR A 13 -26.11 4.66 -6.24
C THR A 13 -27.59 4.66 -6.57
N GLY A 14 -28.00 3.89 -7.56
CA GLY A 14 -29.37 3.84 -8.06
C GLY A 14 -30.21 2.73 -7.44
N THR A 15 -31.49 2.75 -7.77
CA THR A 15 -32.47 1.71 -7.37
C THR A 15 -32.92 0.88 -8.57
N THR A 16 -32.26 1.00 -9.71
CA THR A 16 -32.61 0.29 -10.95
C THR A 16 -31.40 -0.52 -11.43
N ALA A 17 -31.66 -1.64 -12.07
CA ALA A 17 -30.62 -2.50 -12.67
C ALA A 17 -29.69 -1.78 -13.66
N ALA A 18 -30.05 -0.59 -14.14
CA ALA A 18 -29.19 0.22 -15.01
C ALA A 18 -28.14 1.04 -14.22
N THR A 19 -28.25 1.10 -12.90
CA THR A 19 -27.40 1.92 -12.02
C THR A 19 -26.87 1.15 -10.81
N GLN A 20 -27.16 -0.14 -10.74
CA GLN A 20 -26.65 -1.08 -9.74
C GLN A 20 -25.97 -2.25 -10.46
N GLY A 21 -24.99 -2.81 -9.85
CA GLY A 21 -24.31 -4.02 -10.28
C GLY A 21 -23.53 -4.64 -9.15
N ASP A 22 -22.96 -5.78 -9.42
CA ASP A 22 -22.29 -6.55 -8.41
C ASP A 22 -20.95 -5.93 -8.05
N PHE A 23 -20.62 -6.01 -6.79
CA PHE A 23 -19.28 -5.70 -6.30
C PHE A 23 -18.53 -7.00 -6.05
N THR A 24 -17.35 -7.13 -6.63
CA THR A 24 -16.41 -8.21 -6.32
C THR A 24 -15.06 -7.64 -5.92
N GLY A 25 -14.61 -7.98 -4.73
CA GLY A 25 -13.31 -7.59 -4.23
C GLY A 25 -12.55 -8.78 -3.69
N TRP A 26 -11.25 -8.84 -3.96
CA TRP A 26 -10.39 -9.83 -3.32
C TRP A 26 -8.99 -9.28 -3.10
N ASN A 27 -8.34 -9.81 -2.08
CA ASN A 27 -6.94 -9.50 -1.83
C ASN A 27 -6.19 -10.73 -1.34
N ILE A 28 -4.90 -10.70 -1.58
CA ILE A 28 -3.92 -11.61 -0.98
C ILE A 28 -2.80 -10.78 -0.39
N ASP A 29 -2.39 -11.10 0.82
CA ASP A 29 -1.27 -10.46 1.48
C ASP A 29 -0.30 -11.48 2.09
N LEU A 30 0.96 -11.08 2.17
CA LEU A 30 2.07 -11.81 2.76
C LEU A 30 2.81 -10.91 3.72
N LEU A 31 3.04 -11.39 4.92
CA LEU A 31 3.97 -10.83 5.90
C LEU A 31 4.96 -11.92 6.30
N MET A 32 6.25 -11.64 6.14
CA MET A 32 7.32 -12.52 6.58
C MET A 32 8.31 -11.73 7.45
N GLU A 33 8.56 -12.23 8.64
CA GLU A 33 9.65 -11.77 9.49
C GLU A 33 10.61 -12.92 9.76
N LYS A 34 11.90 -12.71 9.51
CA LYS A 34 12.93 -13.74 9.73
C LYS A 34 14.15 -13.16 10.44
N LYS A 35 14.41 -13.66 11.63
CA LYS A 35 15.67 -13.41 12.33
C LYS A 35 16.78 -14.24 11.70
N LEU A 36 17.87 -13.59 11.37
CA LEU A 36 19.07 -14.19 10.78
C LEU A 36 20.05 -14.64 11.87
N SER A 37 21.02 -15.50 11.48
CA SER A 37 22.06 -15.99 12.38
C SER A 37 22.97 -14.91 12.96
N ASN A 38 23.12 -13.80 12.23
CA ASN A 38 23.88 -12.63 12.70
C ASN A 38 23.08 -11.73 13.67
N GLY A 39 21.84 -12.08 14.02
CA GLY A 39 20.97 -11.32 14.91
C GLY A 39 20.19 -10.19 14.25
N GLY A 40 20.37 -9.96 12.96
CA GLY A 40 19.54 -9.05 12.16
C GLY A 40 18.17 -9.66 11.85
N VAL A 41 17.20 -8.82 11.48
CA VAL A 41 15.85 -9.27 11.13
C VAL A 41 15.46 -8.72 9.75
N VAL A 42 15.07 -9.62 8.85
CA VAL A 42 14.49 -9.27 7.54
C VAL A 42 12.98 -9.28 7.68
N ASN A 43 12.31 -8.21 7.22
CA ASN A 43 10.87 -8.17 7.03
C ASN A 43 10.57 -7.99 5.55
N LEU A 44 9.63 -8.80 5.06
CA LEU A 44 9.04 -8.68 3.72
C LEU A 44 7.54 -8.60 3.86
N GLU A 45 6.95 -7.61 3.21
CA GLU A 45 5.49 -7.45 3.10
C GLU A 45 5.14 -7.35 1.63
N ALA A 46 4.06 -8.00 1.22
CA ALA A 46 3.49 -7.87 -0.10
C ALA A 46 1.97 -7.97 0.01
N ALA A 47 1.27 -7.20 -0.81
CA ALA A 47 -0.17 -7.28 -0.92
C ALA A 47 -0.60 -7.02 -2.36
N TYR A 48 -1.66 -7.70 -2.79
CA TYR A 48 -2.35 -7.46 -4.04
C TYR A 48 -3.84 -7.34 -3.77
N TYR A 49 -4.47 -6.36 -4.42
CA TYR A 49 -5.89 -6.06 -4.31
C TYR A 49 -6.50 -5.97 -5.70
N ASN A 50 -7.69 -6.49 -5.85
CA ASN A 50 -8.51 -6.33 -7.05
C ASN A 50 -9.94 -5.97 -6.66
N TYR A 51 -10.49 -4.97 -7.31
CA TYR A 51 -11.87 -4.51 -7.13
C TYR A 51 -12.55 -4.39 -8.48
N ASP A 52 -13.69 -5.01 -8.60
CA ASP A 52 -14.54 -5.03 -9.79
C ASP A 52 -15.95 -4.56 -9.40
N THR A 53 -16.54 -3.70 -10.22
CA THR A 53 -17.87 -3.12 -10.02
C THR A 53 -18.81 -3.42 -11.17
N ASP A 54 -18.54 -4.50 -11.91
CA ASP A 54 -19.38 -5.06 -12.98
C ASP A 54 -19.75 -4.05 -14.09
N ASP A 55 -18.80 -3.17 -14.44
CA ASP A 55 -18.92 -2.18 -15.53
C ASP A 55 -20.20 -1.34 -15.51
N ILE A 56 -20.68 -1.00 -14.31
CA ILE A 56 -21.88 -0.18 -14.14
C ILE A 56 -21.71 1.17 -14.87
N PRO A 57 -22.76 1.69 -15.54
CA PRO A 57 -22.73 3.00 -16.21
C PRO A 57 -22.67 4.20 -15.24
N ASP A 58 -21.91 4.09 -14.16
CA ASP A 58 -21.68 5.16 -13.20
C ASP A 58 -20.21 5.58 -13.21
N THR A 59 -19.96 6.77 -13.74
CA THR A 59 -18.60 7.33 -13.84
C THR A 59 -18.01 7.73 -12.48
N SER A 60 -18.77 7.67 -11.41
CA SER A 60 -18.27 7.91 -10.05
C SER A 60 -17.63 6.67 -9.44
N LEU A 61 -17.95 5.49 -9.95
CA LEU A 61 -17.38 4.23 -9.47
C LEU A 61 -16.00 3.97 -10.07
N ILE A 62 -15.10 3.55 -9.21
CA ILE A 62 -13.72 3.23 -9.56
C ILE A 62 -13.46 1.75 -9.27
N GLN A 63 -13.01 1.04 -10.28
CA GLN A 63 -12.53 -0.32 -10.19
C GLN A 63 -11.04 -0.37 -10.54
N GLY A 64 -10.39 -1.49 -10.28
CA GLY A 64 -9.00 -1.68 -10.64
C GLY A 64 -8.24 -2.57 -9.69
N GLU A 65 -6.95 -2.49 -9.81
CA GLU A 65 -6.02 -3.33 -9.06
C GLU A 65 -4.91 -2.50 -8.42
N GLY A 66 -4.35 -3.03 -7.35
CA GLY A 66 -3.22 -2.42 -6.70
C GLY A 66 -2.31 -3.47 -6.06
N TYR A 67 -1.04 -3.15 -5.96
CA TYR A 67 -0.11 -3.97 -5.22
C TYR A 67 0.90 -3.14 -4.44
N LEU A 68 1.39 -3.75 -3.38
CA LEU A 68 2.41 -3.21 -2.50
C LEU A 68 3.50 -4.26 -2.29
N ALA A 69 4.75 -3.83 -2.28
CA ALA A 69 5.87 -4.63 -1.82
C ALA A 69 6.75 -3.77 -0.91
N LEU A 70 7.13 -4.31 0.24
CA LEU A 70 8.05 -3.68 1.19
C LEU A 70 9.10 -4.69 1.63
N ALA A 71 10.35 -4.23 1.69
CA ALA A 71 11.43 -4.96 2.29
C ALA A 71 12.16 -4.07 3.30
N SER A 72 12.50 -4.62 4.47
CA SER A 72 13.30 -3.94 5.46
C SER A 72 14.27 -4.87 6.16
N TYR A 73 15.34 -4.30 6.71
CA TYR A 73 16.35 -5.06 7.44
C TYR A 73 16.74 -4.35 8.72
N LEU A 74 16.36 -4.91 9.86
CA LEU A 74 16.83 -4.44 11.17
C LEU A 74 18.27 -4.90 11.39
N LEU A 75 19.18 -3.95 11.50
CA LEU A 75 20.59 -4.21 11.76
C LEU A 75 20.77 -4.91 13.10
N PRO A 76 21.71 -5.88 13.20
CA PRO A 76 21.92 -6.66 14.44
C PRO A 76 22.42 -5.79 15.58
N ASP A 77 23.32 -4.83 15.28
CA ASP A 77 24.04 -4.07 16.28
C ASP A 77 23.25 -2.85 16.75
N ARG A 78 23.35 -2.59 18.03
CA ARG A 78 22.81 -1.38 18.64
C ARG A 78 23.77 -0.22 18.39
N MET A 79 23.24 0.90 17.91
CA MET A 79 23.98 2.13 17.66
C MET A 79 23.36 3.25 18.49
N GLY A 80 24.01 3.59 19.62
CA GLY A 80 23.44 4.51 20.60
C GLY A 80 22.26 3.87 21.36
N TRP A 81 21.11 4.50 21.34
CA TRP A 81 19.91 4.05 22.09
C TRP A 81 19.07 3.04 21.32
N GLY A 82 19.34 2.82 20.04
CA GLY A 82 18.48 2.00 19.19
C GLY A 82 19.24 1.24 18.11
N LYS A 83 18.47 0.71 17.15
CA LYS A 83 18.95 0.00 15.97
C LYS A 83 18.42 0.65 14.72
N PHE A 84 19.21 0.64 13.65
CA PHE A 84 18.77 1.12 12.35
C PHE A 84 18.06 0.01 11.57
N GLN A 85 17.03 0.42 10.84
CA GLN A 85 16.26 -0.44 9.94
C GLN A 85 16.02 0.30 8.62
N PRO A 86 16.92 0.20 7.63
CA PRO A 86 16.64 0.64 6.28
C PRO A 86 15.46 -0.13 5.71
N TYR A 87 14.69 0.55 4.84
CA TYR A 87 13.57 -0.05 4.13
C TYR A 87 13.42 0.52 2.72
N VAL A 88 12.79 -0.25 1.87
CA VAL A 88 12.28 0.17 0.57
C VAL A 88 10.85 -0.31 0.41
N ARG A 89 9.99 0.52 -0.19
CA ARG A 89 8.59 0.23 -0.47
C ARG A 89 8.24 0.66 -1.88
N TYR A 90 7.51 -0.18 -2.57
CA TYR A 90 6.90 0.14 -3.85
C TYR A 90 5.40 -0.12 -3.78
N GLN A 91 4.62 0.81 -4.32
CA GLN A 91 3.17 0.70 -4.44
C GLN A 91 2.77 1.07 -5.86
N HIS A 92 1.81 0.33 -6.39
CA HIS A 92 1.21 0.62 -7.69
C HIS A 92 -0.30 0.47 -7.60
N ILE A 93 -1.02 1.38 -8.25
CA ILE A 93 -2.48 1.35 -8.38
C ILE A 93 -2.81 1.65 -9.82
N ALA A 94 -3.52 0.74 -10.46
CA ALA A 94 -4.16 0.94 -11.76
C ALA A 94 -5.67 1.16 -11.52
N ARG A 95 -6.19 2.30 -11.97
CA ARG A 95 -7.59 2.69 -11.75
C ARG A 95 -8.27 2.96 -13.08
N ARG A 96 -9.51 2.55 -13.17
CA ARG A 96 -10.39 2.82 -14.33
C ARG A 96 -11.79 3.13 -13.86
N HIS A 97 -12.54 3.88 -14.65
CA HIS A 97 -13.96 4.03 -14.42
C HIS A 97 -14.70 2.75 -14.80
N SER A 98 -15.72 2.39 -14.02
CA SER A 98 -16.57 1.25 -14.27
C SER A 98 -17.25 1.32 -15.65
N ALA A 99 -17.81 2.50 -16.00
CA ALA A 99 -18.66 2.66 -17.18
C ALA A 99 -17.97 2.66 -18.56
N VAL A 100 -16.67 2.94 -18.65
CA VAL A 100 -16.02 3.28 -19.93
C VAL A 100 -14.60 2.72 -20.08
N GLU A 101 -14.17 1.86 -19.17
CA GLU A 101 -12.78 1.39 -19.10
C GLU A 101 -11.73 2.51 -19.28
N THR A 102 -12.15 3.76 -19.02
CA THR A 102 -11.25 4.90 -19.16
C THR A 102 -10.19 4.83 -18.09
N ASN A 103 -8.97 4.69 -18.51
CA ASN A 103 -7.83 4.69 -17.62
C ASN A 103 -7.74 6.05 -16.89
N LEU A 104 -7.89 6.04 -15.57
CA LEU A 104 -7.75 7.20 -14.70
C LEU A 104 -6.28 7.55 -14.40
N GLY A 105 -5.37 6.86 -15.07
CA GLY A 105 -3.94 6.94 -14.82
C GLY A 105 -3.50 5.95 -13.76
N ASN A 106 -2.39 5.31 -14.03
CA ASN A 106 -1.71 4.49 -13.04
C ASN A 106 -0.91 5.40 -12.13
N ARG A 107 -0.86 5.05 -10.85
CA ARG A 107 -0.04 5.76 -9.88
C ARG A 107 0.95 4.80 -9.25
N SER A 108 2.22 5.18 -9.25
CA SER A 108 3.29 4.41 -8.64
C SER A 108 4.02 5.26 -7.60
N VAL A 109 4.25 4.70 -6.43
CA VAL A 109 5.02 5.34 -5.37
C VAL A 109 6.19 4.45 -5.01
N THR A 110 7.40 4.97 -5.19
CA THR A 110 8.62 4.36 -4.68
C THR A 110 9.09 5.13 -3.46
N GLU A 111 9.32 4.45 -2.36
CA GLU A 111 9.78 5.04 -1.11
C GLU A 111 10.97 4.27 -0.57
N GLY A 112 11.98 4.99 -0.11
CA GLY A 112 13.12 4.45 0.62
C GLY A 112 13.40 5.27 1.85
N GLY A 113 13.86 4.64 2.91
CA GLY A 113 14.11 5.35 4.15
C GLY A 113 14.81 4.50 5.19
N ILE A 114 14.92 5.08 6.38
CA ILE A 114 15.53 4.44 7.53
C ILE A 114 14.69 4.72 8.77
N ASN A 115 14.42 3.67 9.52
CA ASN A 115 13.85 3.75 10.86
C ASN A 115 14.99 3.62 11.88
N TYR A 116 14.95 4.42 12.92
CA TYR A 116 15.78 4.28 14.11
C TYR A 116 14.89 3.77 15.24
N ILE A 117 14.99 2.48 15.51
CA ILE A 117 14.15 1.75 16.48
C ILE A 117 14.81 1.85 17.86
N ILE A 118 14.20 2.61 18.77
CA ILE A 118 14.69 2.83 20.13
C ILE A 118 14.14 1.75 21.07
N ASP A 119 12.82 1.52 21.01
CA ASP A 119 12.13 0.53 21.82
C ASP A 119 11.00 -0.14 21.03
N GLY A 120 11.36 -1.09 20.19
CA GLY A 120 10.41 -1.89 19.41
C GLY A 120 9.34 -1.04 18.72
N HIS A 121 8.08 -1.29 19.06
CA HIS A 121 6.93 -0.50 18.57
C HIS A 121 6.67 0.77 19.37
N ASN A 122 7.27 0.90 20.58
CA ASN A 122 6.94 1.98 21.51
C ASN A 122 7.64 3.29 21.15
N ALA A 123 8.86 3.23 20.64
CA ALA A 123 9.61 4.43 20.28
C ALA A 123 10.44 4.24 19.02
N LYS A 124 10.18 5.03 17.99
CA LYS A 124 10.99 5.07 16.77
C LYS A 124 11.02 6.46 16.14
N ILE A 125 12.09 6.75 15.44
CA ILE A 125 12.26 7.91 14.56
C ILE A 125 12.38 7.36 13.13
N LEU A 126 11.76 8.03 12.18
CA LEU A 126 11.86 7.67 10.77
C LEU A 126 12.31 8.86 9.92
N ALA A 127 13.10 8.58 8.90
CA ALA A 127 13.42 9.49 7.82
C ALA A 127 13.24 8.73 6.50
N GLY A 128 12.56 9.34 5.53
CA GLY A 128 12.29 8.69 4.25
C GLY A 128 12.10 9.69 3.13
N TYR A 129 12.30 9.20 1.92
CA TYR A 129 12.08 9.91 0.68
C TYR A 129 11.16 9.06 -0.20
N SER A 130 10.17 9.69 -0.81
CA SER A 130 9.27 9.05 -1.74
C SER A 130 9.14 9.84 -3.03
N SER A 131 9.08 9.12 -4.14
CA SER A 131 8.78 9.61 -5.48
C SER A 131 7.46 9.05 -5.94
N ASP A 132 6.52 9.90 -6.29
CA ASP A 132 5.14 9.59 -6.65
C ASP A 132 4.91 10.00 -8.09
N ALA A 133 4.77 9.02 -8.96
CA ALA A 133 4.52 9.18 -10.39
C ALA A 133 3.08 8.80 -10.72
N ASN A 134 2.41 9.63 -11.53
CA ASN A 134 1.07 9.38 -12.03
C ASN A 134 1.08 9.52 -13.56
N ASP A 135 0.67 8.48 -14.28
CA ASP A 135 0.65 8.46 -15.74
C ASP A 135 -0.28 9.53 -16.34
N GLY A 136 -1.27 10.01 -15.60
CA GLY A 136 -2.14 11.13 -15.96
C GLY A 136 -1.51 12.51 -15.77
N SER A 137 -0.29 12.59 -15.23
CA SER A 137 0.43 13.84 -14.96
C SER A 137 1.86 13.74 -15.47
N THR A 138 2.35 14.81 -16.07
CA THR A 138 3.76 14.92 -16.44
C THR A 138 4.68 15.24 -15.27
N GLN A 139 4.10 15.42 -14.07
CA GLN A 139 4.84 15.80 -12.87
C GLN A 139 4.94 14.62 -11.90
N THR A 140 6.16 14.34 -11.48
CA THR A 140 6.46 13.48 -10.35
C THR A 140 6.53 14.33 -9.09
N VAL A 141 5.92 13.85 -8.01
CA VAL A 141 5.94 14.54 -6.71
C VAL A 141 6.93 13.84 -5.79
N ASP A 142 7.97 14.55 -5.43
CA ASP A 142 8.99 14.07 -4.52
C ASP A 142 8.74 14.61 -3.11
N THR A 143 8.84 13.74 -2.11
CA THR A 143 8.55 14.11 -0.72
C THR A 143 9.61 13.56 0.22
N PHE A 144 10.20 14.43 1.02
CA PHE A 144 11.03 14.05 2.15
C PHE A 144 10.19 14.06 3.44
N LYS A 145 10.31 13.00 4.24
CA LYS A 145 9.53 12.80 5.47
C LYS A 145 10.46 12.58 6.65
N ILE A 146 10.17 13.23 7.76
CA ILE A 146 10.72 12.90 9.08
C ILE A 146 9.53 12.71 10.02
N GLY A 147 9.55 11.66 10.81
CA GLY A 147 8.50 11.38 11.76
C GLY A 147 9.03 10.73 13.03
N MET A 148 8.23 10.82 14.08
CA MET A 148 8.46 10.15 15.36
C MET A 148 7.20 9.43 15.78
N GLN A 149 7.37 8.25 16.36
CA GLN A 149 6.29 7.49 16.98
C GLN A 149 6.67 7.22 18.42
N PHE A 150 5.76 7.52 19.33
CA PHE A 150 5.83 7.15 20.73
C PHE A 150 4.51 6.52 21.15
N GLN A 151 4.58 5.40 21.84
CA GLN A 151 3.43 4.73 22.46
C GLN A 151 3.69 4.68 23.95
N LEU A 152 2.81 5.30 24.71
CA LEU A 152 2.81 5.22 26.17
C LEU A 152 1.89 4.06 26.58
N LEU A 153 2.40 3.16 27.40
CA LEU A 153 1.65 2.05 28.01
C LEU A 153 1.16 2.45 29.39
#